data_e57017339095ef422e16b9e83b0b9c12
#
_entry.id   e57017339095ef422e16b9e83b0b9c12
#
_cell.length_a   1.000
_cell.length_b   1.000
_cell.length_c   1.000
_cell.angle_alpha   90.00
_cell.angle_beta   90.00
_cell.angle_gamma   90.00
#
_symmetry.space_group_name_H-M   'P 1'
#
loop_
_entity.id
_entity.type
_entity.pdbx_description
1 polymer ?
#
loop_
_entity_poly.entity_id
_entity_poly.type
_entity_poly.pdbx_seq_one_letter_code
_entity_poly.pdbx_strand_id
1 'polypeptide(L)'
;MKAFLLAAGLGTRLRPLTWTVPKCLVPIQGRPLLAWWMDLFEQHRISEILINTNYLPDPVRKFIKEYNQTRGKVKLVESYEKELLGSGGTVLINRNFVENEEDFFICYADNLTNADLSSMMDFHKKNHALLTMGLFHTNNPTGCGIAVYNKEGKITEFVEKPKYPKSDLANAGIYVVNKRIYDYIPNNSFVDFGGDVLPELVGKMYG
;
A
#
# COMPACT_ATOMS: atom_id res chain seq x y z
N MET A 1 -15.78 2.88 -0.50
CA MET A 1 -14.51 2.31 0.02
C MET A 1 -13.40 3.30 -0.25
N LYS A 2 -12.45 3.39 0.67
CA LYS A 2 -11.29 4.29 0.59
C LYS A 2 -9.98 3.51 0.58
N ALA A 3 -8.91 4.15 0.07
CA ALA A 3 -7.57 3.58 0.05
C ALA A 3 -6.51 4.62 0.41
N PHE A 4 -5.47 4.18 1.10
CA PHE A 4 -4.18 4.85 1.13
C PHE A 4 -3.34 4.33 -0.03
N LEU A 5 -2.77 5.23 -0.82
CA LEU A 5 -1.81 4.91 -1.87
C LEU A 5 -0.47 5.56 -1.53
N LEU A 6 0.45 4.79 -0.98
CA LEU A 6 1.69 5.28 -0.38
C LEU A 6 2.73 5.57 -1.46
N ALA A 7 3.04 6.86 -1.67
CA ALA A 7 3.80 7.35 -2.80
C ALA A 7 5.02 8.23 -2.43
N ALA A 8 5.26 8.51 -1.15
CA ALA A 8 6.28 9.47 -0.70
C ALA A 8 7.73 8.99 -0.81
N GLY A 9 7.97 7.76 -1.27
CA GLY A 9 9.30 7.17 -1.33
C GLY A 9 10.27 7.88 -2.27
N LEU A 10 11.57 7.94 -1.89
CA LEU A 10 12.64 8.63 -2.62
C LEU A 10 12.99 7.99 -3.98
N GLY A 11 12.65 6.74 -4.22
CA GLY A 11 12.92 6.02 -5.47
C GLY A 11 14.39 5.81 -5.79
N THR A 12 15.28 5.76 -4.80
CA THR A 12 16.74 5.76 -4.99
C THR A 12 17.27 4.67 -5.91
N ARG A 13 16.63 3.48 -5.92
CA ARG A 13 17.00 2.34 -6.76
C ARG A 13 16.77 2.57 -8.27
N LEU A 14 15.92 3.54 -8.63
CA LEU A 14 15.60 3.90 -10.03
C LEU A 14 16.37 5.12 -10.51
N ARG A 15 17.34 5.63 -9.76
CA ARG A 15 18.21 6.72 -10.22
C ARG A 15 19.03 6.29 -11.45
N PRO A 16 19.23 7.17 -12.43
CA PRO A 16 19.01 8.63 -12.41
C PRO A 16 17.58 9.09 -12.73
N LEU A 17 16.68 8.21 -13.20
CA LEU A 17 15.32 8.56 -13.62
C LEU A 17 14.56 9.32 -12.50
N THR A 18 14.64 8.83 -11.27
CA THR A 18 13.95 9.42 -10.13
C THR A 18 14.61 10.66 -9.53
N TRP A 19 15.64 11.20 -10.14
CA TRP A 19 16.08 12.54 -9.78
C TRP A 19 15.11 13.63 -10.23
N THR A 20 14.34 13.38 -11.30
CA THR A 20 13.41 14.36 -11.89
C THR A 20 11.98 13.87 -11.97
N VAL A 21 11.74 12.56 -11.85
CA VAL A 21 10.41 11.95 -11.91
C VAL A 21 10.12 11.20 -10.60
N PRO A 22 9.05 11.56 -9.86
CA PRO A 22 8.64 10.78 -8.68
C PRO A 22 8.36 9.32 -9.07
N LYS A 23 8.75 8.36 -8.22
CA LYS A 23 8.64 6.93 -8.53
C LYS A 23 7.24 6.51 -8.97
N CYS A 24 6.20 7.04 -8.33
CA CYS A 24 4.80 6.77 -8.65
C CYS A 24 4.34 7.35 -10.01
N LEU A 25 5.10 8.28 -10.61
CA LEU A 25 4.83 8.84 -11.93
C LEU A 25 5.74 8.29 -13.03
N VAL A 26 6.63 7.34 -12.71
CA VAL A 26 7.45 6.68 -13.73
C VAL A 26 6.53 6.10 -14.82
N PRO A 27 6.78 6.37 -16.10
CA PRO A 27 5.91 5.90 -17.17
C PRO A 27 6.08 4.40 -17.41
N ILE A 28 4.97 3.69 -17.40
CA ILE A 28 4.85 2.30 -17.82
C ILE A 28 3.99 2.27 -19.08
N GLN A 29 4.54 1.80 -20.19
CA GLN A 29 3.90 1.85 -21.51
C GLN A 29 3.38 3.25 -21.88
N GLY A 30 4.15 4.29 -21.57
CA GLY A 30 3.81 5.68 -21.90
C GLY A 30 2.80 6.35 -20.95
N ARG A 31 2.32 5.67 -19.91
CA ARG A 31 1.37 6.20 -18.92
C ARG A 31 2.01 6.23 -17.53
N PRO A 32 1.80 7.27 -16.70
CA PRO A 32 2.25 7.29 -15.31
C PRO A 32 1.74 6.06 -14.54
N LEU A 33 2.57 5.49 -13.67
CA LEU A 33 2.18 4.34 -12.83
C LEU A 33 0.93 4.65 -11.98
N LEU A 34 0.79 5.88 -11.47
CA LEU A 34 -0.45 6.31 -10.77
C LEU A 34 -1.70 6.16 -11.63
N ALA A 35 -1.62 6.37 -12.95
CA ALA A 35 -2.79 6.24 -13.82
C ALA A 35 -3.27 4.77 -13.92
N TRP A 36 -2.37 3.80 -13.84
CA TRP A 36 -2.72 2.37 -13.76
C TRP A 36 -3.43 2.04 -12.45
N TRP A 37 -2.97 2.63 -11.34
CA TRP A 37 -3.66 2.50 -10.06
C TRP A 37 -5.07 3.09 -10.09
N MET A 38 -5.27 4.24 -10.74
CA MET A 38 -6.58 4.87 -10.85
C MET A 38 -7.56 3.97 -11.61
N ASP A 39 -7.13 3.39 -12.74
CA ASP A 39 -7.96 2.44 -13.50
C ASP A 39 -8.35 1.22 -12.63
N LEU A 40 -7.39 0.66 -11.87
CA LEU A 40 -7.63 -0.47 -10.99
C LEU A 40 -8.62 -0.11 -9.87
N PHE A 41 -8.45 1.01 -9.22
CA PHE A 41 -9.34 1.46 -8.15
C PHE A 41 -10.76 1.74 -8.67
N GLU A 42 -10.87 2.36 -9.85
CA GLU A 42 -12.16 2.59 -10.50
C GLU A 42 -12.87 1.26 -10.81
N GLN A 43 -12.15 0.29 -11.37
CA GLN A 43 -12.67 -1.05 -11.66
C GLN A 43 -13.25 -1.72 -10.40
N HIS A 44 -12.60 -1.55 -9.25
CA HIS A 44 -12.99 -2.16 -7.97
C HIS A 44 -13.83 -1.23 -7.07
N ARG A 45 -14.38 -0.11 -7.62
CA ARG A 45 -15.30 0.82 -6.93
C ARG A 45 -14.71 1.44 -5.65
N ILE A 46 -13.40 1.67 -5.64
CA ILE A 46 -12.75 2.45 -4.60
C ILE A 46 -12.88 3.92 -5.02
N SER A 47 -13.55 4.73 -4.20
CA SER A 47 -14.05 6.04 -4.59
C SER A 47 -13.20 7.22 -4.12
N GLU A 48 -12.42 7.04 -3.05
CA GLU A 48 -11.53 8.08 -2.52
C GLU A 48 -10.17 7.48 -2.17
N ILE A 49 -9.11 8.18 -2.57
CA ILE A 49 -7.73 7.73 -2.38
C ILE A 49 -6.92 8.88 -1.78
N LEU A 50 -6.26 8.60 -0.64
CA LEU A 50 -5.25 9.49 -0.10
C LEU A 50 -3.89 9.08 -0.62
N ILE A 51 -3.20 10.02 -1.26
CA ILE A 51 -1.84 9.86 -1.78
C ILE A 51 -0.91 10.71 -0.93
N ASN A 52 0.05 10.08 -0.24
CA ASN A 52 1.06 10.82 0.49
C ASN A 52 2.18 11.28 -0.44
N THR A 53 2.71 12.48 -0.21
CA THR A 53 3.79 13.06 -0.99
C THR A 53 4.88 13.63 -0.08
N ASN A 54 6.14 13.52 -0.50
CA ASN A 54 7.28 14.12 0.15
C ASN A 54 8.31 14.53 -0.92
N TYR A 55 8.98 13.54 -1.54
CA TYR A 55 9.99 13.77 -2.57
C TYR A 55 9.34 14.15 -3.91
N LEU A 56 9.78 15.26 -4.50
CA LEU A 56 9.24 15.81 -5.75
C LEU A 56 7.69 15.91 -5.73
N PRO A 57 7.09 16.64 -4.76
CA PRO A 57 5.63 16.64 -4.60
C PRO A 57 4.88 17.33 -5.75
N ASP A 58 5.47 18.34 -6.40
CA ASP A 58 4.77 19.18 -7.37
C ASP A 58 4.27 18.43 -8.62
N PRO A 59 5.04 17.51 -9.25
CA PRO A 59 4.50 16.66 -10.31
C PRO A 59 3.32 15.79 -9.86
N VAL A 60 3.35 15.27 -8.63
CA VAL A 60 2.24 14.45 -8.09
C VAL A 60 1.02 15.33 -7.81
N ARG A 61 1.18 16.52 -7.24
CA ARG A 61 0.11 17.51 -7.06
C ARG A 61 -0.55 17.90 -8.37
N LYS A 62 0.29 18.11 -9.41
CA LYS A 62 -0.22 18.39 -10.76
C LYS A 62 -1.09 17.23 -11.27
N PHE A 63 -0.60 16.00 -11.15
CA PHE A 63 -1.37 14.81 -11.53
C PHE A 63 -2.71 14.73 -10.77
N ILE A 64 -2.69 14.88 -9.43
CA ILE A 64 -3.90 14.86 -8.59
C ILE A 64 -4.90 15.92 -9.04
N LYS A 65 -4.43 17.16 -9.26
CA LYS A 65 -5.28 18.27 -9.70
C LYS A 65 -5.92 18.00 -11.06
N GLU A 66 -5.12 17.58 -12.05
CA GLU A 66 -5.59 17.28 -13.41
C GLU A 66 -6.58 16.11 -13.40
N TYR A 67 -6.28 15.04 -12.65
CA TYR A 67 -7.17 13.89 -12.52
C TYR A 67 -8.51 14.26 -11.89
N ASN A 68 -8.52 15.03 -10.81
CA ASN A 68 -9.76 15.47 -10.16
C ASN A 68 -10.61 16.44 -11.04
N GLN A 69 -9.98 17.12 -12.01
CA GLN A 69 -10.69 17.97 -12.98
C GLN A 69 -11.30 17.16 -14.13
N THR A 70 -10.71 16.02 -14.47
CA THR A 70 -11.34 15.08 -15.38
C THR A 70 -12.49 14.41 -14.63
N ARG A 71 -13.56 14.00 -15.32
CA ARG A 71 -14.72 13.35 -14.68
C ARG A 71 -14.39 11.92 -14.19
N GLY A 72 -13.21 11.72 -13.60
CA GLY A 72 -12.81 10.47 -12.96
C GLY A 72 -13.77 10.12 -11.82
N LYS A 73 -14.08 8.84 -11.66
CA LYS A 73 -15.00 8.37 -10.61
C LYS A 73 -14.33 8.27 -9.25
N VAL A 74 -13.01 8.46 -9.21
CA VAL A 74 -12.18 8.37 -8.00
C VAL A 74 -11.75 9.78 -7.59
N LYS A 75 -11.92 10.11 -6.32
CA LYS A 75 -11.45 11.38 -5.76
C LYS A 75 -10.07 11.19 -5.15
N LEU A 76 -9.11 12.01 -5.55
CA LEU A 76 -7.74 12.01 -5.03
C LEU A 76 -7.56 13.11 -3.99
N VAL A 77 -6.97 12.77 -2.85
CA VAL A 77 -6.62 13.67 -1.76
C VAL A 77 -5.11 13.60 -1.54
N GLU A 78 -4.43 14.73 -1.48
CA GLU A 78 -3.01 14.77 -1.11
C GLU A 78 -2.84 14.85 0.41
N SER A 79 -1.86 14.10 0.94
CA SER A 79 -1.30 14.30 2.27
C SER A 79 0.21 14.58 2.12
N TYR A 80 0.60 15.86 2.22
CA TYR A 80 2.00 16.24 2.15
C TYR A 80 2.71 15.99 3.48
N GLU A 81 3.81 15.27 3.42
CA GLU A 81 4.70 15.01 4.56
C GLU A 81 5.93 15.91 4.45
N LYS A 82 6.16 16.77 5.43
CA LYS A 82 7.38 17.59 5.49
C LYS A 82 8.61 16.72 5.76
N GLU A 83 8.44 15.72 6.61
CA GLU A 83 9.41 14.66 6.91
C GLU A 83 8.76 13.32 6.65
N LEU A 84 9.54 12.33 6.19
CA LEU A 84 9.00 10.99 5.93
C LEU A 84 8.54 10.34 7.23
N LEU A 85 7.28 9.96 7.28
CA LEU A 85 6.65 9.32 8.44
C LEU A 85 6.79 7.78 8.41
N GLY A 86 7.22 7.22 7.28
CA GLY A 86 7.13 5.79 7.01
C GLY A 86 5.71 5.37 6.64
N SER A 87 5.57 4.18 6.11
CA SER A 87 4.29 3.68 5.59
C SER A 87 3.20 3.56 6.67
N GLY A 88 3.57 3.10 7.87
CA GLY A 88 2.67 3.02 9.02
C GLY A 88 2.35 4.39 9.62
N GLY A 89 3.34 5.27 9.71
CA GLY A 89 3.16 6.63 10.23
C GLY A 89 2.23 7.46 9.36
N THR A 90 2.33 7.34 8.02
CA THR A 90 1.38 7.97 7.08
C THR A 90 -0.06 7.54 7.38
N VAL A 91 -0.29 6.24 7.53
CA VAL A 91 -1.63 5.68 7.81
C VAL A 91 -2.14 6.18 9.16
N LEU A 92 -1.29 6.23 10.18
CA LEU A 92 -1.65 6.66 11.53
C LEU A 92 -2.09 8.14 11.56
N ILE A 93 -1.29 9.04 11.01
CA ILE A 93 -1.58 10.48 11.08
C ILE A 93 -2.81 10.88 10.26
N ASN A 94 -3.11 10.11 9.22
CA ASN A 94 -4.26 10.33 8.35
C ASN A 94 -5.49 9.45 8.70
N ARG A 95 -5.57 8.90 9.92
CA ARG A 95 -6.67 8.01 10.35
C ARG A 95 -8.06 8.59 10.13
N ASN A 96 -8.23 9.90 10.24
CA ASN A 96 -9.51 10.58 10.02
C ASN A 96 -10.01 10.46 8.57
N PHE A 97 -9.12 10.22 7.60
CA PHE A 97 -9.50 10.01 6.21
C PHE A 97 -10.43 8.78 6.05
N VAL A 98 -10.21 7.75 6.85
CA VAL A 98 -10.98 6.48 6.81
C VAL A 98 -11.88 6.29 8.04
N GLU A 99 -12.18 7.33 8.80
CA GLU A 99 -12.96 7.22 10.06
C GLU A 99 -14.32 6.54 9.91
N ASN A 100 -14.96 6.71 8.73
CA ASN A 100 -16.26 6.14 8.39
C ASN A 100 -16.17 4.78 7.66
N GLU A 101 -14.96 4.24 7.48
CA GLU A 101 -14.74 2.93 6.88
C GLU A 101 -14.46 1.89 7.98
N GLU A 102 -15.11 0.73 7.92
CA GLU A 102 -14.77 -0.40 8.79
C GLU A 102 -13.50 -1.08 8.28
N ASP A 103 -13.44 -1.29 6.95
CA ASP A 103 -12.33 -1.90 6.25
C ASP A 103 -11.89 -0.99 5.10
N PHE A 104 -10.58 -0.86 4.87
CA PHE A 104 -10.01 -0.02 3.82
C PHE A 104 -8.72 -0.62 3.25
N PHE A 105 -8.26 -0.07 2.14
CA PHE A 105 -7.03 -0.52 1.49
C PHE A 105 -5.83 0.32 1.90
N ILE A 106 -4.66 -0.33 1.98
CA ILE A 106 -3.34 0.29 2.01
C ILE A 106 -2.54 -0.32 0.86
N CYS A 107 -2.08 0.51 -0.10
CA CYS A 107 -1.36 0.06 -1.27
C CYS A 107 -0.07 0.86 -1.45
N TYR A 108 1.00 0.20 -1.90
CA TYR A 108 2.25 0.88 -2.27
C TYR A 108 2.20 1.28 -3.74
N ALA A 109 2.31 2.59 -4.00
CA ALA A 109 2.16 3.18 -5.32
C ALA A 109 3.26 2.82 -6.32
N ASP A 110 4.30 2.15 -5.86
CA ASP A 110 5.44 1.72 -6.67
C ASP A 110 5.29 0.31 -7.26
N ASN A 111 4.16 -0.33 -7.05
CA ASN A 111 3.80 -1.61 -7.63
C ASN A 111 2.95 -1.42 -8.90
N LEU A 112 3.17 -2.26 -9.90
CA LEU A 112 2.25 -2.48 -11.01
C LEU A 112 1.54 -3.82 -10.78
N THR A 113 0.22 -3.80 -10.73
CA THR A 113 -0.57 -4.98 -10.37
C THR A 113 -1.90 -5.01 -11.12
N ASN A 114 -2.43 -6.22 -11.28
CA ASN A 114 -3.80 -6.50 -11.72
C ASN A 114 -4.58 -7.29 -10.65
N ALA A 115 -4.21 -7.15 -9.38
CA ALA A 115 -4.85 -7.84 -8.27
C ALA A 115 -6.37 -7.57 -8.22
N ASP A 116 -7.15 -8.62 -7.98
CA ASP A 116 -8.59 -8.48 -7.76
C ASP A 116 -8.86 -7.96 -6.34
N LEU A 117 -8.95 -6.63 -6.23
CA LEU A 117 -9.17 -5.95 -4.96
C LEU A 117 -10.56 -6.28 -4.37
N SER A 118 -11.56 -6.57 -5.22
CA SER A 118 -12.88 -6.97 -4.76
C SER A 118 -12.84 -8.33 -4.09
N SER A 119 -12.20 -9.32 -4.71
CA SER A 119 -12.01 -10.65 -4.13
C SER A 119 -11.18 -10.60 -2.85
N MET A 120 -10.17 -9.72 -2.76
CA MET A 120 -9.40 -9.52 -1.53
C MET A 120 -10.28 -8.97 -0.39
N MET A 121 -11.15 -8.01 -0.68
CA MET A 121 -12.09 -7.45 0.31
C MET A 121 -13.10 -8.50 0.78
N ASP A 122 -13.65 -9.30 -0.14
CA ASP A 122 -14.60 -10.36 0.17
C ASP A 122 -13.94 -11.45 1.06
N PHE A 123 -12.72 -11.85 0.73
CA PHE A 123 -11.93 -12.77 1.53
C PHE A 123 -11.66 -12.20 2.94
N HIS A 124 -11.27 -10.94 3.02
CA HIS A 124 -11.03 -10.21 4.27
C HIS A 124 -12.25 -10.26 5.19
N LYS A 125 -13.42 -9.87 4.66
CA LYS A 125 -14.69 -9.85 5.40
C LYS A 125 -15.12 -11.25 5.82
N LYS A 126 -15.02 -12.24 4.93
CA LYS A 126 -15.37 -13.64 5.22
C LYS A 126 -14.59 -14.20 6.41
N ASN A 127 -13.32 -13.83 6.53
CA ASN A 127 -12.45 -14.30 7.61
C ASN A 127 -12.44 -13.40 8.84
N HIS A 128 -13.25 -12.31 8.86
CA HIS A 128 -13.21 -11.28 9.92
C HIS A 128 -11.78 -10.85 10.25
N ALA A 129 -10.94 -10.73 9.21
CA ALA A 129 -9.51 -10.51 9.34
C ALA A 129 -9.21 -9.13 9.93
N LEU A 130 -8.11 -9.01 10.66
CA LEU A 130 -7.57 -7.72 11.04
C LEU A 130 -6.80 -7.10 9.86
N LEU A 131 -6.08 -7.95 9.13
CA LEU A 131 -5.34 -7.62 7.92
C LEU A 131 -5.37 -8.80 6.95
N THR A 132 -5.59 -8.51 5.67
CA THR A 132 -5.37 -9.44 4.55
C THR A 132 -4.27 -8.87 3.67
N MET A 133 -3.22 -9.65 3.45
CA MET A 133 -2.05 -9.28 2.66
C MET A 133 -2.13 -9.89 1.27
N GLY A 134 -1.95 -9.09 0.23
CA GLY A 134 -1.68 -9.60 -1.11
C GLY A 134 -0.32 -10.28 -1.16
N LEU A 135 -0.26 -11.48 -1.71
CA LEU A 135 0.96 -12.27 -1.84
C LEU A 135 1.25 -12.57 -3.32
N PHE A 136 2.53 -12.70 -3.65
CA PHE A 136 2.97 -13.15 -4.96
C PHE A 136 4.22 -14.05 -4.85
N HIS A 137 4.41 -14.93 -5.81
CA HIS A 137 5.65 -15.73 -5.89
C HIS A 137 6.81 -14.89 -6.41
N THR A 138 7.94 -14.90 -5.70
CA THR A 138 9.14 -14.13 -6.05
C THR A 138 10.33 -15.03 -6.30
N ASN A 139 11.15 -14.66 -7.30
CA ASN A 139 12.46 -15.28 -7.53
C ASN A 139 13.58 -14.66 -6.67
N ASN A 140 13.27 -13.62 -5.90
CA ASN A 140 14.23 -12.95 -5.02
C ASN A 140 13.67 -12.79 -3.59
N PRO A 141 13.51 -13.89 -2.85
CA PRO A 141 12.87 -13.84 -1.53
C PRO A 141 13.71 -13.12 -0.46
N THR A 142 15.03 -12.99 -0.63
CA THR A 142 15.88 -12.23 0.31
C THR A 142 15.71 -10.71 0.19
N GLY A 143 15.08 -10.24 -0.89
CA GLY A 143 14.80 -8.82 -1.13
C GLY A 143 13.41 -8.36 -0.72
N CYS A 144 12.55 -9.27 -0.24
CA CYS A 144 11.13 -9.03 0.05
C CYS A 144 10.77 -9.45 1.47
N GLY A 145 9.66 -8.94 1.98
CA GLY A 145 8.99 -9.53 3.14
C GLY A 145 8.36 -10.86 2.75
N ILE A 146 8.71 -11.94 3.46
CA ILE A 146 8.30 -13.31 3.13
C ILE A 146 7.30 -13.82 4.15
N ALA A 147 6.19 -14.37 3.64
CA ALA A 147 5.12 -14.94 4.44
C ALA A 147 5.07 -16.48 4.31
N VAL A 148 4.62 -17.12 5.39
CA VAL A 148 4.18 -18.52 5.41
C VAL A 148 2.77 -18.54 5.95
N TYR A 149 1.85 -19.26 5.30
CA TYR A 149 0.47 -19.38 5.77
C TYR A 149 0.04 -20.86 5.92
N ASN A 150 -0.98 -21.09 6.71
CA ASN A 150 -1.58 -22.42 6.92
C ASN A 150 -2.69 -22.69 5.89
N LYS A 151 -3.33 -23.86 5.99
CA LYS A 151 -4.38 -24.30 5.06
C LYS A 151 -5.62 -23.40 5.03
N GLU A 152 -5.85 -22.63 6.09
CA GLU A 152 -6.94 -21.66 6.20
C GLU A 152 -6.56 -20.30 5.61
N GLY A 153 -5.33 -20.13 5.07
CA GLY A 153 -4.82 -18.85 4.55
C GLY A 153 -4.32 -17.91 5.66
N LYS A 154 -4.23 -18.37 6.91
CA LYS A 154 -3.75 -17.55 8.02
C LYS A 154 -2.22 -17.50 8.03
N ILE A 155 -1.63 -16.31 8.05
CA ILE A 155 -0.19 -16.13 8.07
C ILE A 155 0.37 -16.53 9.44
N THR A 156 1.24 -17.53 9.43
CA THR A 156 1.88 -18.11 10.62
C THR A 156 3.29 -17.62 10.84
N GLU A 157 3.96 -17.14 9.78
CA GLU A 157 5.28 -16.51 9.86
C GLU A 157 5.34 -15.34 8.87
N PHE A 158 6.03 -14.29 9.27
CA PHE A 158 6.39 -13.16 8.40
C PHE A 158 7.77 -12.64 8.79
N VAL A 159 8.66 -12.50 7.82
CA VAL A 159 10.01 -11.96 8.04
C VAL A 159 10.36 -10.98 6.92
N GLU A 160 10.66 -9.75 7.28
CA GLU A 160 11.11 -8.74 6.32
C GLU A 160 12.55 -9.01 5.90
N LYS A 161 12.77 -9.23 4.60
CA LYS A 161 14.06 -9.51 3.96
C LYS A 161 14.91 -10.58 4.69
N PRO A 162 14.38 -11.81 4.82
CA PRO A 162 15.05 -12.86 5.55
C PRO A 162 16.38 -13.27 4.89
N LYS A 163 17.40 -13.52 5.69
CA LYS A 163 18.67 -14.09 5.20
C LYS A 163 18.48 -15.53 4.68
N TYR A 164 17.57 -16.27 5.31
CA TYR A 164 17.22 -17.66 4.95
C TYR A 164 15.69 -17.76 4.82
N PRO A 165 15.15 -17.49 3.62
CA PRO A 165 13.70 -17.50 3.40
C PRO A 165 13.13 -18.91 3.48
N LYS A 166 11.97 -19.07 4.15
CA LYS A 166 11.27 -20.36 4.28
C LYS A 166 10.23 -20.57 3.18
N SER A 167 9.95 -19.53 2.39
CA SER A 167 8.94 -19.52 1.33
C SER A 167 9.40 -18.56 0.22
N ASP A 168 8.77 -18.64 -0.93
CA ASP A 168 8.89 -17.70 -2.05
C ASP A 168 7.68 -16.75 -2.13
N LEU A 169 6.76 -16.83 -1.17
CA LEU A 169 5.58 -15.97 -1.11
C LEU A 169 5.92 -14.62 -0.48
N ALA A 170 5.98 -13.62 -1.34
CA ALA A 170 6.36 -12.27 -0.99
C ALA A 170 5.15 -11.36 -0.76
N ASN A 171 5.29 -10.44 0.17
CA ASN A 171 4.40 -9.33 0.40
C ASN A 171 4.30 -8.42 -0.83
N ALA A 172 3.11 -8.32 -1.41
CA ALA A 172 2.84 -7.50 -2.59
C ALA A 172 2.69 -6.00 -2.27
N GLY A 173 2.69 -5.60 -0.99
CA GLY A 173 2.44 -4.20 -0.61
C GLY A 173 1.02 -3.75 -0.91
N ILE A 174 0.06 -4.67 -0.86
CA ILE A 174 -1.37 -4.43 -1.02
C ILE A 174 -2.06 -5.09 0.16
N TYR A 175 -2.81 -4.31 0.92
CA TYR A 175 -3.47 -4.80 2.12
C TYR A 175 -4.92 -4.34 2.17
N VAL A 176 -5.80 -5.22 2.65
CA VAL A 176 -7.09 -4.85 3.23
C VAL A 176 -6.92 -4.88 4.73
N VAL A 177 -7.32 -3.82 5.40
CA VAL A 177 -7.20 -3.73 6.85
C VAL A 177 -8.50 -3.30 7.50
N ASN A 178 -8.81 -3.88 8.65
CA ASN A 178 -9.87 -3.41 9.51
C ASN A 178 -9.38 -2.20 10.32
N LYS A 179 -10.25 -1.26 10.67
CA LYS A 179 -9.89 -0.04 11.42
C LYS A 179 -9.21 -0.32 12.76
N ARG A 180 -9.36 -1.51 13.37
CA ARG A 180 -8.62 -1.93 14.55
C ARG A 180 -7.11 -2.04 14.32
N ILE A 181 -6.64 -1.91 13.08
CA ILE A 181 -5.21 -1.86 12.75
C ILE A 181 -4.49 -0.75 13.51
N TYR A 182 -5.19 0.36 13.81
CA TYR A 182 -4.61 1.48 14.55
C TYR A 182 -4.14 1.15 15.95
N ASP A 183 -4.67 0.09 16.57
CA ASP A 183 -4.23 -0.40 17.88
C ASP A 183 -2.84 -1.04 17.83
N TYR A 184 -2.35 -1.35 16.62
CA TYR A 184 -1.07 -2.03 16.36
C TYR A 184 -0.02 -1.13 15.69
N ILE A 185 -0.36 0.10 15.33
CA ILE A 185 0.58 1.05 14.75
C ILE A 185 1.22 1.86 15.89
N PRO A 186 2.53 1.72 16.15
CA PRO A 186 3.18 2.46 17.23
C PRO A 186 3.16 3.97 16.94
N ASN A 187 3.00 4.77 18.00
CA ASN A 187 2.98 6.24 17.90
C ASN A 187 4.40 6.81 17.92
N ASN A 188 5.18 6.49 16.89
CA ASN A 188 6.55 6.97 16.70
C ASN A 188 6.60 7.99 15.55
N SER A 189 7.67 8.79 15.48
CA SER A 189 7.90 9.77 14.41
C SER A 189 8.07 9.13 13.02
N PHE A 190 8.57 7.90 12.97
CA PHE A 190 8.71 7.08 11.76
C PHE A 190 8.26 5.66 12.07
N VAL A 191 7.35 5.11 11.25
CA VAL A 191 6.86 3.73 11.38
C VAL A 191 6.81 3.08 10.01
N ASP A 192 7.59 2.02 9.81
CA ASP A 192 7.47 1.20 8.60
C ASP A 192 6.48 0.05 8.80
N PHE A 193 5.50 -0.06 7.91
CA PHE A 193 4.46 -1.08 8.04
C PHE A 193 5.03 -2.50 7.98
N GLY A 194 6.02 -2.72 7.09
CA GLY A 194 6.68 -4.01 6.93
C GLY A 194 7.52 -4.45 8.13
N GLY A 195 8.28 -3.51 8.70
CA GLY A 195 9.21 -3.78 9.79
C GLY A 195 8.60 -3.67 11.19
N ASP A 196 7.68 -2.70 11.39
CA ASP A 196 7.22 -2.34 12.74
C ASP A 196 5.79 -2.83 13.03
N VAL A 197 4.96 -3.07 12.01
CA VAL A 197 3.55 -3.44 12.19
C VAL A 197 3.27 -4.90 11.83
N LEU A 198 3.66 -5.35 10.64
CA LEU A 198 3.33 -6.70 10.18
C LEU A 198 3.86 -7.82 11.07
N PRO A 199 5.08 -7.76 11.65
CA PRO A 199 5.56 -8.80 12.56
C PRO A 199 4.68 -9.01 13.79
N GLU A 200 4.06 -7.94 14.32
CA GLU A 200 3.16 -7.99 15.49
C GLU A 200 1.78 -8.59 15.16
N LEU A 201 1.48 -8.72 13.87
CA LEU A 201 0.22 -9.25 13.36
C LEU A 201 0.28 -10.73 12.97
N VAL A 202 1.44 -11.38 13.09
CA VAL A 202 1.56 -12.82 12.81
C VAL A 202 0.54 -13.60 13.65
N GLY A 203 -0.20 -14.50 12.98
CA GLY A 203 -1.31 -15.22 13.59
C GLY A 203 -2.65 -14.45 13.68
N LYS A 204 -2.69 -13.16 13.27
CA LYS A 204 -3.90 -12.31 13.21
C LYS A 204 -4.22 -11.83 11.80
N MET A 205 -3.34 -12.11 10.84
CA MET A 205 -3.48 -11.72 9.43
C MET A 205 -3.58 -12.93 8.51
N TYR A 206 -4.12 -12.68 7.32
CA TYR A 206 -4.34 -13.65 6.24
C TYR A 206 -3.60 -13.24 4.96
N GLY A 207 -3.40 -14.20 4.04
CA GLY A 207 -2.77 -13.99 2.75
C GLY A 207 -3.40 -14.78 1.62
#